data_33863a65087013705cc8f82250950712
#
_entry.id   33863a65087013705cc8f82250950712
#
_cell.length_a   1.000
_cell.length_b   1.000
_cell.length_c   1.000
_cell.angle_alpha   90.00
_cell.angle_beta   90.00
_cell.angle_gamma   90.00
#
_symmetry.space_group_name_H-M   'P 1'
#
loop_
_entity.id
_entity.type
_entity.pdbx_description
1 polymer ?
#
loop_
_entity_poly.entity_id
_entity_poly.type
_entity_poly.pdbx_seq_one_letter_code
_entity_poly.pdbx_strand_id
1 'polypeptide(L)'
;MNSFSINIYSEISQSELGIKLIEIPEPDLYAIEISSLFLSKKINYMIQRIQTVFMALASLSAILLFFSPVAWYYGEAHTLAFFIHQVKEFMPGAETVSSFAFVLPLVLLNFLLVILPVVSIVRFKKLSLQYSLMRLNMFVSIIMVAALLLFYTARIAKMAQAEANYEFGAFMPLLAMVFSVIAMRGIRADIRLLRSVDRIR
;
A
#
# COMPACT_ATOMS: atom_id res chain seq x y z
N MET A 1 16.54 15.79 -48.73
CA MET A 1 17.79 16.50 -48.98
C MET A 1 18.84 15.68 -48.26
N ASN A 2 19.35 14.90 -48.79
CA ASN A 2 20.12 14.13 -49.72
C ASN A 2 21.46 13.74 -49.08
N SER A 3 21.55 12.46 -48.71
CA SER A 3 22.79 11.78 -48.29
C SER A 3 23.97 11.99 -49.25
N PHE A 4 23.72 12.48 -50.45
CA PHE A 4 24.71 12.79 -51.48
C PHE A 4 25.52 14.06 -51.15
N SER A 5 24.94 15.07 -50.49
CA SER A 5 25.61 16.31 -50.12
C SER A 5 26.61 16.14 -49.00
N ILE A 6 26.37 15.23 -48.07
CA ILE A 6 27.23 14.97 -46.93
C ILE A 6 28.52 14.25 -47.36
N ASN A 7 28.41 13.39 -48.37
CA ASN A 7 29.56 12.63 -48.87
C ASN A 7 30.57 13.49 -49.63
N ILE A 8 30.14 14.55 -50.35
CA ILE A 8 31.03 15.47 -51.07
C ILE A 8 31.82 16.36 -50.10
N TYR A 9 31.21 16.79 -49.00
CA TYR A 9 31.91 17.59 -48.00
C TYR A 9 32.94 16.78 -47.23
N SER A 10 32.75 15.48 -47.03
CA SER A 10 33.72 14.61 -46.35
C SER A 10 34.94 14.31 -47.25
N GLU A 11 34.79 14.16 -48.58
CA GLU A 11 35.91 13.96 -49.49
C GLU A 11 36.78 15.20 -49.70
N ILE A 12 36.17 16.38 -49.78
CA ILE A 12 36.94 17.64 -49.94
C ILE A 12 37.74 18.01 -48.68
N SER A 13 37.21 17.68 -47.50
CA SER A 13 37.94 17.96 -46.22
C SER A 13 39.16 17.07 -46.01
N GLN A 14 39.17 15.86 -46.55
CA GLN A 14 40.30 14.94 -46.38
C GLN A 14 41.51 15.25 -47.28
N SER A 15 41.32 15.97 -48.39
CA SER A 15 42.41 16.25 -49.37
C SER A 15 43.22 17.52 -49.08
N GLU A 16 42.70 18.48 -48.31
CA GLU A 16 43.36 19.78 -48.17
C GLU A 16 44.09 20.03 -46.83
N LEU A 17 43.81 19.29 -45.74
CA LEU A 17 44.30 19.67 -44.44
C LEU A 17 45.24 18.68 -43.72
N GLY A 18 45.53 17.50 -44.26
CA GLY A 18 46.46 16.55 -43.61
C GLY A 18 46.16 16.28 -42.12
N ILE A 19 44.98 16.64 -41.66
CA ILE A 19 44.51 16.43 -40.32
C ILE A 19 43.91 15.04 -40.27
N LYS A 20 44.64 14.13 -39.68
CA LYS A 20 44.15 12.84 -39.23
C LYS A 20 42.94 13.11 -38.36
N LEU A 21 41.72 13.01 -38.93
CA LEU A 21 40.52 13.05 -38.11
C LEU A 21 40.69 11.96 -37.05
N ILE A 22 40.86 12.37 -35.82
CA ILE A 22 40.72 11.47 -34.69
C ILE A 22 39.27 10.94 -34.85
N GLU A 23 39.17 9.67 -35.20
CA GLU A 23 37.89 8.94 -35.13
C GLU A 23 37.39 9.14 -33.70
N ILE A 24 36.43 10.06 -33.53
CA ILE A 24 35.69 10.16 -32.31
C ILE A 24 34.92 8.85 -32.28
N PRO A 25 35.24 7.92 -31.36
CA PRO A 25 34.48 6.68 -31.27
C PRO A 25 33.02 7.08 -31.13
N GLU A 26 32.16 6.53 -32.01
CA GLU A 26 30.70 6.64 -31.88
C GLU A 26 30.38 6.48 -30.40
N PRO A 27 29.66 7.42 -29.76
CA PRO A 27 29.34 7.30 -28.35
C PRO A 27 28.70 5.94 -28.20
N ASP A 28 29.41 5.05 -27.49
CA ASP A 28 29.11 3.64 -27.39
C ASP A 28 27.60 3.46 -27.23
N LEU A 29 26.92 3.09 -28.31
CA LEU A 29 25.47 2.76 -28.29
C LEU A 29 25.23 1.75 -27.17
N TYR A 30 26.19 0.87 -26.94
CA TYR A 30 26.22 -0.09 -25.85
C TYR A 30 26.30 0.59 -24.47
N ALA A 31 27.03 1.69 -24.31
CA ALA A 31 27.11 2.40 -23.03
C ALA A 31 25.80 3.12 -22.70
N ILE A 32 25.12 3.66 -23.72
CA ILE A 32 23.80 4.28 -23.56
C ILE A 32 22.75 3.21 -23.25
N GLU A 33 22.79 2.07 -23.92
CA GLU A 33 21.89 0.95 -23.69
C GLU A 33 22.09 0.34 -22.29
N ILE A 34 23.34 0.11 -21.89
CA ILE A 34 23.68 -0.37 -20.55
C ILE A 34 23.26 0.64 -19.48
N SER A 35 23.51 1.94 -19.67
CA SER A 35 23.12 2.96 -18.70
C SER A 35 21.59 3.07 -18.58
N SER A 36 20.86 2.94 -19.68
CA SER A 36 19.38 2.93 -19.67
C SER A 36 18.83 1.69 -18.92
N LEU A 37 19.47 0.53 -19.11
CA LEU A 37 19.11 -0.70 -18.38
C LEU A 37 19.41 -0.59 -16.89
N PHE A 38 20.54 0.01 -16.50
CA PHE A 38 20.86 0.25 -15.09
C PHE A 38 19.89 1.25 -14.44
N LEU A 39 19.54 2.33 -15.15
CA LEU A 39 18.58 3.32 -14.68
C LEU A 39 17.19 2.71 -14.55
N SER A 40 16.72 1.94 -15.51
CA SER A 40 15.40 1.27 -15.45
C SER A 40 15.35 0.26 -14.30
N LYS A 41 16.41 -0.51 -14.09
CA LYS A 41 16.51 -1.46 -12.97
C LYS A 41 16.51 -0.73 -11.62
N LYS A 42 17.22 0.38 -11.49
CA LYS A 42 17.28 1.20 -10.26
C LYS A 42 15.92 1.86 -9.97
N ILE A 43 15.22 2.37 -10.98
CA ILE A 43 13.88 2.96 -10.85
C ILE A 43 12.88 1.90 -10.39
N ASN A 44 12.90 0.70 -10.98
CA ASN A 44 12.02 -0.40 -10.60
C ASN A 44 12.22 -0.83 -9.13
N TYR A 45 13.46 -0.88 -8.64
CA TYR A 45 13.75 -1.16 -7.24
C TYR A 45 13.20 -0.09 -6.29
N MET A 46 13.22 1.19 -6.68
CA MET A 46 12.67 2.26 -5.85
C MET A 46 11.14 2.21 -5.77
N ILE A 47 10.45 1.95 -6.88
CA ILE A 47 8.99 1.89 -6.94
C ILE A 47 8.46 0.71 -6.10
N GLN A 48 9.08 -0.46 -6.20
CA GLN A 48 8.72 -1.63 -5.39
C GLN A 48 8.87 -1.38 -3.88
N ARG A 49 9.86 -0.58 -3.45
CA ARG A 49 10.02 -0.20 -2.03
C ARG A 49 8.88 0.66 -1.52
N ILE A 50 8.39 1.62 -2.31
CA ILE A 50 7.29 2.51 -1.93
C ILE A 50 5.99 1.71 -1.72
N GLN A 51 5.68 0.76 -2.59
CA GLN A 51 4.50 -0.11 -2.45
C GLN A 51 4.57 -0.94 -1.17
N THR A 52 5.74 -1.53 -0.89
CA THR A 52 5.96 -2.31 0.33
C THR A 52 5.77 -1.48 1.59
N VAL A 53 6.17 -0.20 1.57
CA VAL A 53 5.94 0.73 2.70
C VAL A 53 4.44 0.93 2.93
N PHE A 54 3.63 1.15 1.88
CA PHE A 54 2.19 1.31 2.05
C PHE A 54 1.49 0.02 2.51
N MET A 55 1.95 -1.15 2.06
CA MET A 55 1.46 -2.43 2.58
C MET A 55 1.81 -2.61 4.07
N ALA A 56 3.03 -2.23 4.47
CA ALA A 56 3.45 -2.27 5.87
C ALA A 56 2.65 -1.28 6.73
N LEU A 57 2.37 -0.06 6.23
CA LEU A 57 1.52 0.91 6.91
C LEU A 57 0.07 0.42 7.06
N ALA A 58 -0.47 -0.28 6.06
CA ALA A 58 -1.80 -0.89 6.17
C ALA A 58 -1.84 -1.96 7.27
N SER A 59 -0.82 -2.82 7.35
CA SER A 59 -0.70 -3.81 8.43
C SER A 59 -0.51 -3.15 9.79
N LEU A 60 0.33 -2.12 9.87
CA LEU A 60 0.58 -1.36 11.10
C LEU A 60 -0.69 -0.70 11.64
N SER A 61 -1.51 -0.11 10.75
CA SER A 61 -2.81 0.47 11.13
C SER A 61 -3.73 -0.58 11.78
N ALA A 62 -3.77 -1.80 11.23
CA ALA A 62 -4.57 -2.88 11.80
C ALA A 62 -4.01 -3.39 13.16
N ILE A 63 -2.69 -3.38 13.33
CA ILE A 63 -2.05 -3.70 14.62
C ILE A 63 -2.37 -2.63 15.66
N LEU A 64 -2.28 -1.35 15.29
CA LEU A 64 -2.61 -0.23 16.20
C LEU A 64 -4.08 -0.26 16.63
N LEU A 65 -4.99 -0.67 15.75
CA LEU A 65 -6.40 -0.87 16.08
C LEU A 65 -6.60 -1.86 17.24
N PHE A 66 -5.75 -2.90 17.32
CA PHE A 66 -5.87 -3.88 18.40
C PHE A 66 -5.62 -3.29 19.80
N PHE A 67 -4.73 -2.30 19.87
CA PHE A 67 -4.35 -1.67 21.14
C PHE A 67 -5.11 -0.38 21.43
N SER A 68 -5.74 0.25 20.44
CA SER A 68 -6.41 1.53 20.58
C SER A 68 -7.90 1.35 20.88
N PRO A 69 -8.49 2.15 21.79
CA PRO A 69 -9.93 2.18 21.98
C PRO A 69 -10.61 2.71 20.71
N VAL A 70 -11.75 2.11 20.37
CA VAL A 70 -12.59 2.51 19.22
C VAL A 70 -13.53 3.64 19.63
N ALA A 71 -14.15 3.52 20.79
CA ALA A 71 -15.05 4.53 21.32
C ALA A 71 -15.17 4.43 22.84
N TRP A 72 -15.48 5.58 23.47
CA TRP A 72 -15.90 5.67 24.85
C TRP A 72 -17.39 6.01 24.93
N TYR A 73 -18.05 5.47 25.94
CA TYR A 73 -19.45 5.70 26.23
C TYR A 73 -19.57 6.17 27.70
N TYR A 74 -19.95 7.44 27.87
CA TYR A 74 -20.11 8.06 29.19
C TYR A 74 -21.59 8.05 29.55
N GLY A 75 -22.10 6.95 30.11
CA GLY A 75 -23.45 6.85 30.65
C GLY A 75 -23.52 7.30 32.09
N GLU A 76 -24.73 7.64 32.58
CA GLU A 76 -24.94 8.04 33.99
C GLU A 76 -24.59 6.95 34.97
N ALA A 77 -24.84 5.69 34.64
CA ALA A 77 -24.58 4.54 35.52
C ALA A 77 -23.25 3.83 35.20
N HIS A 78 -22.83 3.83 33.93
CA HIS A 78 -21.69 3.03 33.46
C HIS A 78 -20.85 3.78 32.45
N THR A 79 -19.52 3.79 32.63
CA THR A 79 -18.57 4.25 31.62
C THR A 79 -17.94 3.05 30.93
N LEU A 80 -18.18 2.88 29.63
CA LEU A 80 -17.69 1.75 28.84
C LEU A 80 -16.62 2.19 27.85
N ALA A 81 -15.51 1.46 27.80
CA ALA A 81 -14.49 1.59 26.74
C ALA A 81 -14.57 0.40 25.79
N PHE A 82 -14.78 0.69 24.53
CA PHE A 82 -14.86 -0.32 23.47
C PHE A 82 -13.52 -0.50 22.77
N PHE A 83 -12.95 -1.70 22.88
CA PHE A 83 -11.82 -2.21 22.11
C PHE A 83 -12.31 -3.31 21.17
N ILE A 84 -11.59 -3.60 20.08
CA ILE A 84 -12.01 -4.67 19.15
C ILE A 84 -12.01 -6.07 19.78
N HIS A 85 -11.28 -6.29 20.87
CA HIS A 85 -11.15 -7.58 21.54
C HIS A 85 -11.94 -7.67 22.86
N GLN A 86 -12.44 -6.55 23.38
CA GLN A 86 -13.21 -6.50 24.64
C GLN A 86 -13.97 -5.18 24.81
N VAL A 87 -15.03 -5.22 25.60
CA VAL A 87 -15.69 -4.03 26.15
C VAL A 87 -15.41 -4.00 27.65
N LYS A 88 -14.69 -2.98 28.10
CA LYS A 88 -14.33 -2.77 29.51
C LYS A 88 -15.24 -1.76 30.14
N GLU A 89 -15.69 -2.05 31.36
CA GLU A 89 -16.32 -1.08 32.23
C GLU A 89 -15.28 -0.45 33.16
N PHE A 90 -15.32 0.87 33.27
CA PHE A 90 -14.41 1.63 34.14
C PHE A 90 -15.05 1.90 35.52
N MET A 91 -15.51 0.83 36.18
CA MET A 91 -15.90 0.89 37.61
C MET A 91 -14.98 0.00 38.44
N PRO A 92 -14.72 0.39 39.72
CA PRO A 92 -13.95 -0.45 40.66
C PRO A 92 -14.66 -1.79 40.86
N GLY A 93 -14.02 -2.89 40.46
CA GLY A 93 -14.55 -4.25 40.59
C GLY A 93 -15.38 -4.75 39.41
N ALA A 94 -15.52 -3.98 38.34
CA ALA A 94 -16.25 -4.42 37.16
C ALA A 94 -15.43 -5.39 36.28
N GLU A 95 -16.05 -6.50 35.94
CA GLU A 95 -15.54 -7.46 34.95
C GLU A 95 -15.85 -6.99 33.53
N THR A 96 -15.26 -7.67 32.51
CA THR A 96 -15.55 -7.39 31.10
C THR A 96 -17.03 -7.64 30.79
N VAL A 97 -17.74 -6.60 30.35
CA VAL A 97 -19.20 -6.64 30.13
C VAL A 97 -19.59 -7.47 28.91
N SER A 98 -18.66 -7.74 27.99
CA SER A 98 -18.95 -8.44 26.75
C SER A 98 -18.47 -9.89 26.76
N SER A 99 -19.34 -10.80 26.30
CA SER A 99 -18.91 -12.16 25.95
C SER A 99 -17.86 -12.12 24.85
N PHE A 100 -16.81 -12.93 24.97
CA PHE A 100 -15.77 -13.09 23.93
C PHE A 100 -16.38 -13.43 22.56
N ALA A 101 -17.47 -14.21 22.52
CA ALA A 101 -18.18 -14.55 21.29
C ALA A 101 -18.75 -13.31 20.55
N PHE A 102 -19.07 -12.23 21.29
CA PHE A 102 -19.57 -10.99 20.68
C PHE A 102 -18.49 -10.24 19.90
N VAL A 103 -17.26 -10.18 20.41
CA VAL A 103 -16.15 -9.46 19.77
C VAL A 103 -15.34 -10.33 18.80
N LEU A 104 -15.51 -11.65 18.84
CA LEU A 104 -14.78 -12.62 18.01
C LEU A 104 -14.79 -12.29 16.50
N PRO A 105 -15.93 -11.92 15.87
CA PRO A 105 -15.93 -11.57 14.44
C PRO A 105 -15.03 -10.37 14.11
N LEU A 106 -14.98 -9.35 14.99
CA LEU A 106 -14.11 -8.20 14.81
C LEU A 106 -12.63 -8.59 14.92
N VAL A 107 -12.30 -9.42 15.89
CA VAL A 107 -10.94 -9.92 16.08
C VAL A 107 -10.49 -10.69 14.84
N LEU A 108 -11.33 -11.58 14.29
CA LEU A 108 -11.02 -12.34 13.08
C LEU A 108 -10.84 -11.42 11.86
N LEU A 109 -11.71 -10.43 11.67
CA LEU A 109 -11.56 -9.43 10.60
C LEU A 109 -10.25 -8.65 10.75
N ASN A 110 -9.89 -8.26 11.99
CA ASN A 110 -8.65 -7.53 12.23
C ASN A 110 -7.41 -8.39 11.96
N PHE A 111 -7.42 -9.67 12.35
CA PHE A 111 -6.34 -10.59 11.98
C PHE A 111 -6.18 -10.69 10.46
N LEU A 112 -7.29 -10.72 9.73
CA LEU A 112 -7.25 -10.76 8.27
C LEU A 112 -6.63 -9.47 7.70
N LEU A 113 -6.97 -8.28 8.26
CA LEU A 113 -6.39 -6.99 7.90
C LEU A 113 -4.87 -6.92 8.14
N VAL A 114 -4.34 -7.64 9.14
CA VAL A 114 -2.90 -7.74 9.40
C VAL A 114 -2.24 -8.73 8.44
N ILE A 115 -2.82 -9.92 8.27
CA ILE A 115 -2.19 -11.03 7.53
C ILE A 115 -2.13 -10.74 6.03
N LEU A 116 -3.18 -10.18 5.43
CA LEU A 116 -3.25 -9.96 3.97
C LEU A 116 -2.12 -9.07 3.44
N PRO A 117 -1.82 -7.89 4.03
CA PRO A 117 -0.69 -7.08 3.60
C PRO A 117 0.65 -7.76 3.84
N VAL A 118 0.83 -8.47 4.98
CA VAL A 118 2.08 -9.19 5.29
C VAL A 118 2.34 -10.29 4.25
N VAL A 119 1.33 -11.12 3.94
CA VAL A 119 1.44 -12.13 2.89
C VAL A 119 1.73 -11.51 1.53
N SER A 120 1.11 -10.34 1.25
CA SER A 120 1.37 -9.59 0.02
C SER A 120 2.84 -9.16 -0.09
N ILE A 121 3.45 -8.69 1.01
CA ILE A 121 4.87 -8.31 1.06
C ILE A 121 5.76 -9.53 0.80
N VAL A 122 5.50 -10.67 1.45
CA VAL A 122 6.29 -11.90 1.27
C VAL A 122 6.19 -12.46 -0.17
N ARG A 123 5.04 -12.29 -0.81
CA ARG A 123 4.78 -12.77 -2.17
C ARG A 123 5.17 -11.76 -3.26
N PHE A 124 6.23 -10.96 -3.04
CA PHE A 124 6.67 -9.87 -3.92
C PHE A 124 6.98 -10.28 -5.37
N LYS A 125 7.29 -11.56 -5.63
CA LYS A 125 7.58 -12.08 -6.99
C LYS A 125 6.35 -12.18 -7.90
N LYS A 126 5.12 -12.18 -7.35
CA LYS A 126 3.87 -12.35 -8.09
C LYS A 126 2.98 -11.12 -7.94
N LEU A 127 3.21 -10.08 -8.76
CA LEU A 127 2.49 -8.80 -8.72
C LEU A 127 0.97 -8.96 -8.87
N SER A 128 0.50 -9.89 -9.71
CA SER A 128 -0.93 -10.15 -9.87
C SER A 128 -1.58 -10.66 -8.57
N LEU A 129 -0.88 -11.50 -7.82
CA LEU A 129 -1.33 -12.02 -6.54
C LEU A 129 -1.30 -10.93 -5.46
N GLN A 130 -0.24 -10.09 -5.43
CA GLN A 130 -0.18 -8.92 -4.54
C GLN A 130 -1.37 -8.00 -4.75
N TYR A 131 -1.67 -7.68 -6.02
CA TYR A 131 -2.82 -6.85 -6.37
C TYR A 131 -4.14 -7.45 -5.86
N SER A 132 -4.33 -8.76 -6.04
CA SER A 132 -5.54 -9.46 -5.57
C SER A 132 -5.66 -9.44 -4.05
N LEU A 133 -4.55 -9.68 -3.31
CA LEU A 133 -4.51 -9.63 -1.86
C LEU A 133 -4.82 -8.23 -1.31
N MET A 134 -4.23 -7.18 -1.91
CA MET A 134 -4.49 -5.80 -1.48
C MET A 134 -5.93 -5.35 -1.80
N ARG A 135 -6.50 -5.83 -2.91
CA ARG A 135 -7.92 -5.61 -3.22
C ARG A 135 -8.83 -6.29 -2.18
N LEU A 136 -8.50 -7.52 -1.80
CA LEU A 136 -9.23 -8.22 -0.74
C LEU A 136 -9.12 -7.48 0.60
N ASN A 137 -7.91 -7.00 0.95
CA ASN A 137 -7.69 -6.22 2.16
C ASN A 137 -8.54 -4.93 2.19
N MET A 138 -8.68 -4.25 1.05
CA MET A 138 -9.57 -3.09 0.93
C MET A 138 -11.03 -3.47 1.24
N PHE A 139 -11.55 -4.58 0.69
CA PHE A 139 -12.91 -5.03 0.96
C PHE A 139 -13.10 -5.40 2.43
N VAL A 140 -12.13 -6.10 3.03
CA VAL A 140 -12.16 -6.44 4.46
C VAL A 140 -12.14 -5.17 5.33
N SER A 141 -11.38 -4.14 4.95
CA SER A 141 -11.38 -2.85 5.63
C SER A 141 -12.76 -2.18 5.59
N ILE A 142 -13.45 -2.21 4.44
CA ILE A 142 -14.80 -1.66 4.29
C ILE A 142 -15.79 -2.41 5.21
N ILE A 143 -15.72 -3.74 5.21
CA ILE A 143 -16.56 -4.56 6.09
C ILE A 143 -16.25 -4.24 7.56
N MET A 144 -14.99 -4.07 7.92
CA MET A 144 -14.58 -3.72 9.28
C MET A 144 -15.13 -2.36 9.71
N VAL A 145 -15.04 -1.34 8.86
CA VAL A 145 -15.62 -0.01 9.13
C VAL A 145 -17.12 -0.10 9.32
N ALA A 146 -17.82 -0.78 8.41
CA ALA A 146 -19.26 -0.95 8.50
C ALA A 146 -19.67 -1.72 9.78
N ALA A 147 -18.99 -2.80 10.11
CA ALA A 147 -19.23 -3.55 11.33
C ALA A 147 -19.03 -2.68 12.57
N LEU A 148 -17.89 -1.98 12.68
CA LEU A 148 -17.60 -1.11 13.81
C LEU A 148 -18.64 -0.01 13.98
N LEU A 149 -18.89 0.79 12.93
CA LEU A 149 -19.69 2.01 13.03
C LEU A 149 -21.19 1.76 13.00
N LEU A 150 -21.68 0.77 12.25
CA LEU A 150 -23.13 0.54 12.11
C LEU A 150 -23.66 -0.50 13.09
N PHE A 151 -22.89 -1.54 13.37
CA PHE A 151 -23.38 -2.64 14.19
C PHE A 151 -22.90 -2.55 15.65
N TYR A 152 -21.57 -2.53 15.87
CA TYR A 152 -21.05 -2.63 17.23
C TYR A 152 -21.24 -1.36 18.03
N THR A 153 -20.96 -0.18 17.48
CA THR A 153 -21.18 1.09 18.19
C THR A 153 -22.64 1.31 18.53
N ALA A 154 -23.57 1.03 17.60
CA ALA A 154 -25.00 1.16 17.87
C ALA A 154 -25.49 0.19 18.95
N ARG A 155 -24.92 -1.02 19.00
CA ARG A 155 -25.29 -2.02 19.99
C ARG A 155 -24.77 -1.66 21.38
N ILE A 156 -23.51 -1.20 21.47
CA ILE A 156 -22.89 -0.80 22.73
C ILE A 156 -23.51 0.51 23.25
N ALA A 157 -23.84 1.47 22.38
CA ALA A 157 -24.54 2.70 22.76
C ALA A 157 -25.90 2.40 23.45
N LYS A 158 -26.64 1.42 22.95
CA LYS A 158 -27.90 0.96 23.58
C LYS A 158 -27.66 0.30 24.93
N MET A 159 -26.55 -0.44 25.12
CA MET A 159 -26.18 -1.06 26.39
C MET A 159 -25.76 -0.02 27.42
N ALA A 160 -24.97 0.98 26.99
CA ALA A 160 -24.47 2.05 27.85
C ALA A 160 -25.50 3.16 28.12
N GLN A 161 -26.58 3.20 27.34
CA GLN A 161 -27.54 4.33 27.29
C GLN A 161 -26.84 5.68 27.11
N ALA A 162 -25.78 5.70 26.30
CA ALA A 162 -24.92 6.84 26.09
C ALA A 162 -24.48 6.93 24.63
N GLU A 163 -24.14 8.14 24.17
CA GLU A 163 -23.61 8.36 22.84
C GLU A 163 -22.15 7.89 22.73
N ALA A 164 -21.78 7.48 21.51
CA ALA A 164 -20.42 7.03 21.22
C ALA A 164 -19.48 8.23 21.03
N ASN A 165 -18.47 8.36 21.84
CA ASN A 165 -17.35 9.27 21.63
C ASN A 165 -16.24 8.51 20.91
N TYR A 166 -16.11 8.72 19.58
CA TYR A 166 -15.15 8.01 18.76
C TYR A 166 -13.72 8.42 19.07
N GLU A 167 -12.86 7.44 19.20
CA GLU A 167 -11.45 7.58 19.45
C GLU A 167 -10.59 7.21 18.22
N PHE A 168 -9.28 7.35 18.39
CA PHE A 168 -8.32 7.10 17.32
C PHE A 168 -8.46 5.71 16.67
N GLY A 169 -8.83 4.69 17.46
CA GLY A 169 -9.08 3.32 16.97
C GLY A 169 -10.14 3.25 15.87
N ALA A 170 -11.19 4.08 15.93
CA ALA A 170 -12.26 4.07 14.92
C ALA A 170 -11.76 4.42 13.51
N PHE A 171 -10.69 5.21 13.40
CA PHE A 171 -10.12 5.66 12.12
C PHE A 171 -9.08 4.69 11.54
N MET A 172 -8.58 3.73 12.31
CA MET A 172 -7.53 2.80 11.87
C MET A 172 -7.93 1.94 10.67
N PRO A 173 -9.15 1.37 10.59
CA PRO A 173 -9.55 0.61 9.40
C PRO A 173 -9.68 1.47 8.15
N LEU A 174 -10.03 2.77 8.30
CA LEU A 174 -10.05 3.73 7.19
C LEU A 174 -8.63 3.99 6.68
N LEU A 175 -7.66 4.17 7.57
CA LEU A 175 -6.25 4.31 7.20
C LEU A 175 -5.74 3.05 6.49
N ALA A 176 -6.05 1.87 7.00
CA ALA A 176 -5.69 0.61 6.36
C ALA A 176 -6.28 0.51 4.93
N MET A 177 -7.52 0.97 4.72
CA MET A 177 -8.17 1.05 3.41
C MET A 177 -7.43 2.00 2.48
N VAL A 178 -7.11 3.22 2.93
CA VAL A 178 -6.40 4.23 2.13
C VAL A 178 -5.02 3.72 1.70
N PHE A 179 -4.24 3.16 2.63
CA PHE A 179 -2.93 2.60 2.32
C PHE A 179 -3.02 1.42 1.35
N SER A 180 -4.06 0.58 1.46
CA SER A 180 -4.30 -0.53 0.52
C SER A 180 -4.60 -0.01 -0.89
N VAL A 181 -5.37 1.07 -1.03
CA VAL A 181 -5.66 1.70 -2.34
C VAL A 181 -4.40 2.29 -2.96
N ILE A 182 -3.57 2.97 -2.17
CA ILE A 182 -2.30 3.54 -2.66
C ILE A 182 -1.35 2.42 -3.10
N ALA A 183 -1.21 1.35 -2.31
CA ALA A 183 -0.42 0.17 -2.66
C ALA A 183 -0.91 -0.46 -3.97
N MET A 184 -2.23 -0.66 -4.14
CA MET A 184 -2.81 -1.19 -5.38
C MET A 184 -2.51 -0.32 -6.61
N ARG A 185 -2.53 1.02 -6.47
CA ARG A 185 -2.19 1.92 -7.58
C ARG A 185 -0.75 1.73 -8.03
N GLY A 186 0.18 1.60 -7.08
CA GLY A 186 1.57 1.29 -7.35
C GLY A 186 1.74 -0.05 -8.07
N ILE A 187 1.16 -1.12 -7.53
CA ILE A 187 1.24 -2.47 -8.13
C ILE A 187 0.68 -2.48 -9.56
N ARG A 188 -0.42 -1.77 -9.81
CA ARG A 188 -0.98 -1.63 -11.19
C ARG A 188 -0.03 -0.94 -12.14
N ALA A 189 0.70 0.08 -11.68
CA ALA A 189 1.69 0.78 -12.50
C ALA A 189 2.82 -0.19 -12.92
N ASP A 190 3.32 -1.00 -11.99
CA ASP A 190 4.36 -2.00 -12.26
C ASP A 190 3.88 -3.08 -13.25
N ILE A 191 2.66 -3.59 -13.08
CA ILE A 191 2.08 -4.57 -14.01
C ILE A 191 1.99 -3.99 -15.42
N ARG A 192 1.65 -2.70 -15.55
CA ARG A 192 1.58 -2.03 -16.88
C ARG A 192 2.96 -1.89 -17.52
N LEU A 193 3.96 -1.52 -16.73
CA LEU A 193 5.34 -1.41 -17.22
C LEU A 193 5.88 -2.75 -17.72
N LEU A 194 5.66 -3.84 -16.98
CA LEU A 194 6.08 -5.17 -17.42
C LEU A 194 5.42 -5.60 -18.74
N ARG A 195 4.10 -5.34 -18.87
CA ARG A 195 3.37 -5.67 -20.12
C ARG A 195 3.81 -4.84 -21.32
N SER A 196 4.31 -3.61 -21.13
CA SER A 196 4.84 -2.80 -22.25
C SER A 196 6.15 -3.35 -22.77
N VAL A 197 7.02 -3.85 -21.90
CA VAL A 197 8.29 -4.48 -22.27
C VAL A 197 8.07 -5.80 -23.04
N ASP A 198 7.10 -6.62 -22.61
CA ASP A 198 6.77 -7.89 -23.27
C ASP A 198 6.21 -7.71 -24.70
N ARG A 199 5.64 -6.54 -25.03
CA ARG A 199 5.11 -6.24 -26.38
C ARG A 199 6.18 -5.84 -27.39
N ILE A 200 7.37 -5.47 -26.94
CA ILE A 200 8.47 -4.99 -27.79
C ILE A 200 9.38 -6.17 -28.21
N ARG A 201 9.20 -7.32 -27.61
CA ARG A 201 9.94 -8.55 -27.87
C ARG A 201 9.17 -9.50 -28.79
#